data_c45f7b8364840c72d36205c8120cebfc
#
_entry.id   c45f7b8364840c72d36205c8120cebfc
#
_cell.length_a   1.000
_cell.length_b   1.000
_cell.length_c   1.000
_cell.angle_alpha   90.00
_cell.angle_beta   90.00
_cell.angle_gamma   90.00
#
_symmetry.space_group_name_H-M   'P 1'
#
loop_
_entity.id
_entity.type
_entity.pdbx_description
1 polymer ?
#
loop_
_entity_poly.entity_id
_entity_poly.type
_entity_poly.pdbx_seq_one_letter_code
_entity_poly.pdbx_strand_id
1 'polypeptide(L)'
;MTEGLHLGELRRCFRGAVPAVIATATADGTPNITYLSSVHLVDNERIALSNQFFSKTSRNLAENPRASLLVIDPLTYDEYRLEVVFERTERRGALFESLRSELEAVACMSGMQEVFRLKAADVYRVVHIEPVLGAAARRGDPPPDVPPALDPATAADRMSELATRLARATDLDVVVETSVVGLAELLDYEHAFLALRDESGERLYVIASHGYDSQGVGSELSMDDGPVGLAARRCSPIRLGAMQQMARYGRVVRSSYEHRSSSGDEEIPLPGLDVRSLVAVPAMASGELVGVLVVESTHEVAFDETDEQILTVAATLIAAAIENERLREEVAVPAPETVSPEPGTRGGTPTSVRVFERDASVFVDGEYLIKGVAGRILRALLQAHEASGRVDFTNRELRLDPSLELPEYRANLESRLILLKRRLDEREVPFRIHKTGRGRFRLDVDADIRLELVSGSDG
;
A
#
# COMPACT_ATOMS: atom_id res chain seq x y z
N MET A 1 1.27 42.97 18.45
CA MET A 1 0.56 41.74 18.93
C MET A 1 1.16 40.59 18.14
N THR A 2 2.01 39.79 18.73
CA THR A 2 2.53 38.58 18.13
C THR A 2 1.35 37.62 18.01
N GLU A 3 0.91 37.31 16.78
CA GLU A 3 -0.02 36.23 16.54
C GLU A 3 0.56 34.98 17.18
N GLY A 4 -0.20 34.38 18.11
CA GLY A 4 0.21 33.16 18.80
C GLY A 4 0.28 31.99 17.81
N LEU A 5 1.18 31.04 18.03
CA LEU A 5 1.23 29.79 17.28
C LEU A 5 -0.10 29.04 17.37
N HIS A 6 -0.55 28.46 16.25
CA HIS A 6 -1.76 27.65 16.17
C HIS A 6 -1.41 26.16 15.92
N LEU A 7 -2.25 25.24 16.40
CA LEU A 7 -2.06 23.80 16.19
C LEU A 7 -1.88 23.40 14.72
N GLY A 8 -2.54 24.13 13.82
CA GLY A 8 -2.39 23.91 12.38
C GLY A 8 -0.97 24.09 11.83
N GLU A 9 -0.14 24.93 12.48
CA GLU A 9 1.27 25.14 12.10
C GLU A 9 2.18 24.02 12.58
N LEU A 10 1.74 23.23 13.56
CA LEU A 10 2.46 22.14 14.19
C LEU A 10 2.04 20.74 13.66
N ARG A 11 1.31 20.68 12.54
CA ARG A 11 0.77 19.40 12.01
C ARG A 11 1.83 18.32 11.85
N ARG A 12 3.08 18.69 11.47
CA ARG A 12 4.18 17.74 11.31
C ARG A 12 4.59 17.06 12.62
N CYS A 13 4.52 17.82 13.75
CA CYS A 13 4.82 17.27 15.07
C CYS A 13 3.86 16.15 15.50
N PHE A 14 2.68 16.06 14.88
CA PHE A 14 1.63 15.10 15.22
C PHE A 14 1.62 13.86 14.32
N ARG A 15 2.68 13.61 13.56
CA ARG A 15 2.76 12.48 12.62
C ARG A 15 3.50 11.25 13.15
N GLY A 16 3.60 11.11 14.46
CA GLY A 16 4.07 9.90 15.14
C GLY A 16 5.54 9.52 14.92
N ALA A 17 6.32 10.34 14.22
CA ALA A 17 7.69 10.04 13.85
C ALA A 17 8.68 10.17 15.01
N VAL A 18 8.43 11.10 15.92
CA VAL A 18 9.28 11.37 17.09
C VAL A 18 8.42 11.22 18.33
N PRO A 19 8.84 10.41 19.32
CA PRO A 19 8.10 10.28 20.58
C PRO A 19 7.95 11.64 21.27
N ALA A 20 6.74 11.97 21.65
CA ALA A 20 6.45 13.12 22.47
C ALA A 20 6.64 12.82 23.97
N VAL A 21 6.71 13.85 24.78
CA VAL A 21 6.87 13.72 26.24
C VAL A 21 5.75 14.46 26.94
N ILE A 22 5.01 13.76 27.83
CA ILE A 22 4.02 14.42 28.70
C ILE A 22 4.51 14.49 30.13
N ALA A 23 4.35 15.65 30.74
CA ALA A 23 4.57 15.91 32.18
C ALA A 23 3.22 16.15 32.86
N THR A 24 2.97 15.46 33.94
CA THR A 24 1.78 15.60 34.79
C THR A 24 2.23 15.75 36.27
N ALA A 25 1.39 16.27 37.14
CA ALA A 25 1.65 16.33 38.57
C ALA A 25 0.43 15.87 39.36
N THR A 26 0.69 15.27 40.52
CA THR A 26 -0.32 15.00 41.54
C THR A 26 -0.86 16.30 42.17
N ALA A 27 -1.91 16.24 42.94
CA ALA A 27 -2.48 17.39 43.65
C ALA A 27 -1.48 18.08 44.60
N ASP A 28 -0.55 17.32 45.15
CA ASP A 28 0.54 17.85 46.03
C ASP A 28 1.77 18.36 45.28
N GLY A 29 1.71 18.37 43.91
CA GLY A 29 2.78 18.88 43.07
C GLY A 29 3.87 17.86 42.70
N THR A 30 3.77 16.58 43.10
CA THR A 30 4.77 15.57 42.75
C THR A 30 4.74 15.30 41.21
N PRO A 31 5.86 15.51 40.48
CA PRO A 31 5.86 15.40 39.02
C PRO A 31 5.92 13.95 38.54
N ASN A 32 5.45 13.75 37.32
CA ASN A 32 5.59 12.51 36.56
C ASN A 32 5.80 12.83 35.09
N ILE A 33 6.79 12.20 34.50
CA ILE A 33 7.12 12.37 33.07
C ILE A 33 7.04 11.00 32.40
N THR A 34 6.46 10.94 31.19
CA THR A 34 6.42 9.72 30.39
C THR A 34 6.47 10.03 28.90
N TYR A 35 7.00 9.08 28.13
CA TYR A 35 7.01 9.15 26.67
C TYR A 35 5.68 8.67 26.09
N LEU A 36 5.35 9.20 24.92
CA LEU A 36 4.17 8.87 24.13
C LEU A 36 4.61 8.40 22.76
N SER A 37 3.97 7.36 22.25
CA SER A 37 4.25 6.85 20.90
C SER A 37 3.57 7.68 19.80
N SER A 38 2.40 8.24 20.09
CA SER A 38 1.64 9.01 19.09
C SER A 38 0.84 10.13 19.75
N VAL A 39 0.84 11.28 19.07
CA VAL A 39 -0.02 12.44 19.33
C VAL A 39 -0.79 12.70 18.03
N HIS A 40 -2.11 12.77 18.12
CA HIS A 40 -3.00 12.96 16.99
C HIS A 40 -3.69 14.32 17.06
N LEU A 41 -3.73 15.04 15.95
CA LEU A 41 -4.46 16.30 15.84
C LEU A 41 -5.95 15.99 15.65
N VAL A 42 -6.79 16.37 16.62
CA VAL A 42 -8.24 16.16 16.55
C VAL A 42 -8.93 17.30 15.78
N ASP A 43 -8.59 18.53 16.17
CA ASP A 43 -9.11 19.75 15.55
C ASP A 43 -8.15 20.95 15.85
N ASN A 44 -8.58 22.16 15.55
CA ASN A 44 -7.77 23.36 15.76
C ASN A 44 -7.45 23.70 17.23
N GLU A 45 -8.11 23.05 18.18
CA GLU A 45 -7.97 23.31 19.62
C GLU A 45 -7.58 22.06 20.41
N ARG A 46 -7.73 20.85 19.82
CA ARG A 46 -7.62 19.59 20.54
C ARG A 46 -6.64 18.63 19.90
N ILE A 47 -5.98 17.88 20.76
CA ILE A 47 -5.13 16.75 20.43
C ILE A 47 -5.58 15.51 21.18
N ALA A 48 -5.27 14.34 20.67
CA ALA A 48 -5.46 13.06 21.35
C ALA A 48 -4.13 12.35 21.54
N LEU A 49 -3.94 11.73 22.70
CA LEU A 49 -2.75 10.99 23.04
C LEU A 49 -3.04 9.49 23.13
N SER A 50 -2.13 8.68 22.60
CA SER A 50 -2.22 7.22 22.69
C SER A 50 -1.95 6.74 24.13
N ASN A 51 -3.01 6.34 24.85
CA ASN A 51 -2.88 5.75 26.15
C ASN A 51 -2.64 4.25 26.05
N GLN A 52 -1.41 3.83 26.31
CA GLN A 52 -0.98 2.42 26.30
C GLN A 52 -0.58 1.95 27.71
N PHE A 53 0.20 2.77 28.45
CA PHE A 53 0.85 2.42 29.70
C PHE A 53 0.59 3.44 30.83
N PHE A 54 -0.39 4.32 30.69
CA PHE A 54 -0.64 5.47 31.55
C PHE A 54 -1.28 5.12 32.91
N SER A 55 -0.63 4.34 33.77
CA SER A 55 -1.20 4.09 35.10
C SER A 55 -1.02 5.27 36.08
N LYS A 56 0.18 5.88 36.15
CA LYS A 56 0.47 7.03 37.00
C LYS A 56 -0.05 8.33 36.37
N THR A 57 0.16 8.52 35.07
CA THR A 57 -0.33 9.68 34.32
C THR A 57 -1.85 9.81 34.43
N SER A 58 -2.61 8.72 34.22
CA SER A 58 -4.09 8.75 34.31
C SER A 58 -4.57 9.08 35.73
N ARG A 59 -3.86 8.62 36.79
CA ARG A 59 -4.19 9.00 38.15
C ARG A 59 -3.97 10.48 38.43
N ASN A 60 -2.82 11.00 37.98
CA ASN A 60 -2.50 12.41 38.13
C ASN A 60 -3.56 13.29 37.42
N LEU A 61 -3.96 12.92 36.22
CA LEU A 61 -4.95 13.65 35.42
C LEU A 61 -6.35 13.63 36.04
N ALA A 62 -6.71 12.58 36.78
CA ALA A 62 -7.97 12.53 37.50
C ALA A 62 -8.01 13.53 38.69
N GLU A 63 -6.87 13.84 39.28
CA GLU A 63 -6.72 14.81 40.36
C GLU A 63 -6.41 16.22 39.87
N ASN A 64 -5.57 16.32 38.85
CA ASN A 64 -5.11 17.57 38.25
C ASN A 64 -5.14 17.41 36.69
N PRO A 65 -6.15 17.96 36.00
CA PRO A 65 -6.30 17.77 34.55
C PRO A 65 -5.28 18.53 33.71
N ARG A 66 -4.41 19.36 34.29
CA ARG A 66 -3.38 20.13 33.59
C ARG A 66 -2.17 19.26 33.34
N ALA A 67 -1.63 19.38 32.13
CA ALA A 67 -0.37 18.72 31.74
C ALA A 67 0.44 19.63 30.82
N SER A 68 1.71 19.32 30.68
CA SER A 68 2.61 19.95 29.71
C SER A 68 3.09 18.86 28.75
N LEU A 69 2.96 19.11 27.45
CA LEU A 69 3.36 18.21 26.39
C LEU A 69 4.50 18.86 25.58
N LEU A 70 5.59 18.13 25.38
CA LEU A 70 6.66 18.51 24.48
C LEU A 70 6.50 17.70 23.18
N VAL A 71 6.41 18.39 22.04
CA VAL A 71 6.37 17.81 20.69
C VAL A 71 7.53 18.36 19.87
N ILE A 72 8.00 17.57 18.92
CA ILE A 72 9.19 17.85 18.12
C ILE A 72 8.80 17.74 16.64
N ASP A 73 9.18 18.74 15.84
CA ASP A 73 9.06 18.65 14.37
C ASP A 73 10.08 17.63 13.85
N PRO A 74 9.67 16.57 13.15
CA PRO A 74 10.56 15.49 12.71
C PRO A 74 11.60 15.93 11.67
N LEU A 75 11.41 17.06 10.99
CA LEU A 75 12.29 17.55 9.94
C LEU A 75 13.29 18.59 10.46
N THR A 76 12.79 19.55 11.24
CA THR A 76 13.62 20.67 11.73
C THR A 76 14.19 20.43 13.11
N TYR A 77 13.65 19.44 13.85
CA TYR A 77 13.91 19.19 15.26
C TYR A 77 13.58 20.38 16.16
N ASP A 78 12.71 21.26 15.69
CA ASP A 78 12.18 22.33 16.52
C ASP A 78 11.24 21.75 17.60
N GLU A 79 11.38 22.25 18.80
CA GLU A 79 10.63 21.79 19.96
C GLU A 79 9.54 22.81 20.33
N TYR A 80 8.36 22.30 20.63
CA TYR A 80 7.23 23.10 21.07
C TYR A 80 6.65 22.52 22.35
N ARG A 81 6.44 23.39 23.33
CA ARG A 81 5.75 23.06 24.57
C ARG A 81 4.29 23.48 24.47
N LEU A 82 3.40 22.52 24.67
CA LEU A 82 1.96 22.72 24.71
C LEU A 82 1.48 22.60 26.16
N GLU A 83 0.80 23.64 26.66
CA GLU A 83 0.02 23.51 27.87
C GLU A 83 -1.35 22.94 27.52
N VAL A 84 -1.73 21.84 28.15
CA VAL A 84 -2.92 21.10 27.78
C VAL A 84 -3.79 20.80 29.01
N VAL A 85 -5.09 20.70 28.78
CA VAL A 85 -6.07 20.32 29.80
C VAL A 85 -6.78 19.06 29.33
N PHE A 86 -6.71 18.00 30.13
CA PHE A 86 -7.43 16.76 29.88
C PHE A 86 -8.94 16.99 29.87
N GLU A 87 -9.64 16.50 28.86
CA GLU A 87 -11.10 16.63 28.73
C GLU A 87 -11.83 15.30 28.88
N ARG A 88 -11.38 14.26 28.17
CA ARG A 88 -12.07 12.97 28.15
C ARG A 88 -11.21 11.85 27.64
N THR A 89 -11.64 10.62 27.91
CA THR A 89 -11.05 9.38 27.39
C THR A 89 -12.03 8.68 26.46
N GLU A 90 -11.57 8.33 25.25
CA GLU A 90 -12.32 7.54 24.27
C GLU A 90 -11.73 6.13 24.15
N ARG A 91 -12.57 5.09 24.22
CA ARG A 91 -12.15 3.67 24.11
C ARG A 91 -12.78 2.99 22.90
N ARG A 92 -13.52 3.72 22.09
CA ARG A 92 -14.20 3.28 20.86
C ARG A 92 -14.63 4.51 20.07
N GLY A 93 -14.96 4.33 18.80
CA GLY A 93 -15.35 5.41 17.90
C GLY A 93 -14.24 5.78 16.93
N ALA A 94 -14.54 6.70 16.01
CA ALA A 94 -13.67 7.02 14.88
C ALA A 94 -12.26 7.47 15.32
N LEU A 95 -12.16 8.35 16.31
CA LEU A 95 -10.86 8.81 16.84
C LEU A 95 -10.03 7.68 17.44
N PHE A 96 -10.66 6.81 18.24
CA PHE A 96 -9.96 5.65 18.82
C PHE A 96 -9.46 4.70 17.74
N GLU A 97 -10.28 4.42 16.72
CA GLU A 97 -9.89 3.54 15.59
C GLU A 97 -8.77 4.16 14.75
N SER A 98 -8.78 5.47 14.51
CA SER A 98 -7.71 6.19 13.82
C SER A 98 -6.38 6.06 14.57
N LEU A 99 -6.34 6.40 15.86
CA LEU A 99 -5.14 6.25 16.69
C LEU A 99 -4.67 4.80 16.77
N ARG A 100 -5.60 3.84 16.81
CA ARG A 100 -5.26 2.42 16.82
C ARG A 100 -4.58 1.99 15.54
N SER A 101 -5.09 2.41 14.40
CA SER A 101 -4.51 2.10 13.09
C SER A 101 -3.12 2.70 12.92
N GLU A 102 -2.93 3.96 13.32
CA GLU A 102 -1.61 4.62 13.31
C GLU A 102 -0.60 3.89 14.22
N LEU A 103 -1.03 3.55 15.44
CA LEU A 103 -0.17 2.85 16.39
C LEU A 103 0.22 1.45 15.91
N GLU A 104 -0.72 0.71 15.32
CA GLU A 104 -0.47 -0.61 14.74
C GLU A 104 0.48 -0.51 13.52
N ALA A 105 0.35 0.52 12.70
CA ALA A 105 1.27 0.75 11.59
C ALA A 105 2.71 1.01 12.09
N VAL A 106 2.88 1.84 13.11
CA VAL A 106 4.18 2.05 13.77
C VAL A 106 4.70 0.74 14.39
N ALA A 107 3.81 -0.04 15.01
CA ALA A 107 4.16 -1.34 15.60
C ALA A 107 4.64 -2.33 14.53
N CYS A 108 3.96 -2.41 13.38
CA CYS A 108 4.38 -3.23 12.24
C CYS A 108 5.78 -2.85 11.76
N MET A 109 6.02 -1.56 11.53
CA MET A 109 7.31 -1.06 11.06
C MET A 109 8.46 -1.29 12.04
N SER A 110 8.15 -1.31 13.34
CA SER A 110 9.15 -1.52 14.40
C SER A 110 9.27 -2.99 14.85
N GLY A 111 8.41 -3.90 14.36
CA GLY A 111 8.33 -5.30 14.81
C GLY A 111 7.86 -5.43 16.26
N MET A 112 7.00 -4.52 16.72
CA MET A 112 6.53 -4.44 18.11
C MET A 112 5.00 -4.61 18.24
N GLN A 113 4.37 -5.38 17.36
CA GLN A 113 2.92 -5.59 17.31
C GLN A 113 2.34 -6.14 18.63
N GLU A 114 3.13 -6.90 19.38
CA GLU A 114 2.72 -7.45 20.67
C GLU A 114 2.81 -6.43 21.84
N VAL A 115 3.62 -5.39 21.68
CA VAL A 115 3.93 -4.41 22.72
C VAL A 115 3.03 -3.18 22.63
N PHE A 116 2.82 -2.67 21.43
CA PHE A 116 2.01 -1.46 21.23
C PHE A 116 0.53 -1.79 21.10
N ARG A 117 -0.20 -1.62 22.22
CA ARG A 117 -1.64 -1.84 22.26
C ARG A 117 -2.35 -0.60 22.81
N LEU A 118 -3.15 0.02 21.97
CA LEU A 118 -3.97 1.17 22.40
C LEU A 118 -5.05 0.71 23.38
N LYS A 119 -5.07 1.29 24.57
CA LYS A 119 -6.12 1.08 25.59
C LYS A 119 -7.20 2.15 25.52
N ALA A 120 -6.78 3.38 25.18
CA ALA A 120 -7.66 4.52 25.09
C ALA A 120 -7.00 5.66 24.28
N ALA A 121 -7.81 6.53 23.72
CA ALA A 121 -7.44 7.83 23.21
C ALA A 121 -7.81 8.88 24.27
N ASP A 122 -6.83 9.53 24.88
CA ASP A 122 -7.05 10.58 25.85
C ASP A 122 -7.04 11.94 25.14
N VAL A 123 -8.14 12.67 25.17
CA VAL A 123 -8.34 13.95 24.47
C VAL A 123 -8.02 15.11 25.40
N TYR A 124 -7.25 16.05 24.89
CA TYR A 124 -6.81 17.24 25.60
C TYR A 124 -7.12 18.49 24.77
N ARG A 125 -7.54 19.55 25.44
CA ARG A 125 -7.62 20.89 24.85
C ARG A 125 -6.30 21.61 25.08
N VAL A 126 -5.75 22.19 24.01
CA VAL A 126 -4.53 22.99 24.05
C VAL A 126 -4.88 24.40 24.49
N VAL A 127 -4.20 24.89 25.51
CA VAL A 127 -4.44 26.21 26.12
C VAL A 127 -3.40 27.22 25.66
N HIS A 128 -2.16 26.76 25.51
CA HIS A 128 -1.03 27.61 25.10
C HIS A 128 0.01 26.80 24.35
N ILE A 129 0.66 27.43 23.39
CA ILE A 129 1.76 26.87 22.60
C ILE A 129 2.94 27.80 22.71
N GLU A 130 4.07 27.25 23.15
CA GLU A 130 5.32 28.00 23.32
C GLU A 130 6.46 27.32 22.56
N PRO A 131 7.19 28.03 21.69
CA PRO A 131 8.41 27.51 21.09
C PRO A 131 9.50 27.40 22.15
N VAL A 132 10.19 26.26 22.20
CA VAL A 132 11.35 26.03 23.07
C VAL A 132 12.61 26.60 22.39
N LEU A 133 13.72 26.62 23.10
CA LEU A 133 15.00 27.12 22.61
C LEU A 133 15.41 26.36 21.33
N GLY A 134 15.61 27.06 20.24
CA GLY A 134 15.85 26.50 18.90
C GLY A 134 14.75 26.82 17.90
N ALA A 135 13.50 26.52 18.21
CA ALA A 135 12.34 26.84 17.35
C ALA A 135 12.13 28.35 17.20
N ALA A 136 12.41 29.15 18.24
CA ALA A 136 12.35 30.61 18.19
C ALA A 136 13.45 31.22 17.33
N ALA A 137 14.62 30.58 17.22
CA ALA A 137 15.77 31.09 16.48
C ALA A 137 15.63 30.86 14.95
N ARG A 138 14.82 29.89 14.54
CA ARG A 138 14.64 29.53 13.12
C ARG A 138 13.45 30.20 12.43
N ARG A 139 12.73 31.07 13.11
CA ARG A 139 11.70 31.92 12.49
C ARG A 139 12.31 32.76 11.37
N GLY A 140 12.10 32.32 10.12
CA GLY A 140 12.64 32.96 8.93
C GLY A 140 13.55 32.08 8.09
N ASP A 141 13.92 30.92 8.58
CA ASP A 141 14.58 29.90 7.73
C ASP A 141 13.61 29.41 6.66
N PRO A 142 14.09 29.05 5.45
CA PRO A 142 13.25 28.47 4.44
C PRO A 142 12.64 27.17 4.98
N PRO A 143 11.38 26.86 4.60
CA PRO A 143 10.77 25.59 5.00
C PRO A 143 11.65 24.44 4.54
N PRO A 144 11.66 23.31 5.30
CA PRO A 144 12.34 22.11 4.84
C PRO A 144 11.78 21.69 3.47
N ASP A 145 12.62 21.01 2.69
CA ASP A 145 12.25 20.46 1.39
C ASP A 145 11.15 19.39 1.57
N VAL A 146 9.92 19.85 1.50
CA VAL A 146 8.70 19.03 1.60
C VAL A 146 7.88 19.36 0.36
N PRO A 147 7.37 18.35 -0.34
CA PRO A 147 6.44 18.58 -1.45
C PRO A 147 5.30 19.52 -1.01
N PRO A 148 4.90 20.48 -1.84
CA PRO A 148 3.79 21.35 -1.51
C PRO A 148 2.52 20.52 -1.27
N ALA A 149 1.77 20.85 -0.22
CA ALA A 149 0.48 20.24 0.02
C ALA A 149 -0.45 20.44 -1.18
N LEU A 150 -1.20 19.42 -1.53
CA LEU A 150 -2.16 19.49 -2.64
C LEU A 150 -3.27 20.51 -2.27
N ASP A 151 -3.45 21.53 -3.11
CA ASP A 151 -4.56 22.47 -2.93
C ASP A 151 -5.91 21.78 -3.17
N PRO A 152 -6.86 21.77 -2.22
CA PRO A 152 -8.12 21.05 -2.33
C PRO A 152 -8.97 21.42 -3.56
N ALA A 153 -8.94 22.67 -4.00
CA ALA A 153 -9.71 23.10 -5.17
C ALA A 153 -9.11 22.51 -6.46
N THR A 154 -7.79 22.60 -6.60
CA THR A 154 -7.06 21.98 -7.73
C THR A 154 -7.18 20.46 -7.71
N ALA A 155 -7.17 19.85 -6.52
CA ALA A 155 -7.35 18.42 -6.37
C ALA A 155 -8.72 17.94 -6.86
N ALA A 156 -9.79 18.69 -6.61
CA ALA A 156 -11.13 18.36 -7.08
C ALA A 156 -11.22 18.31 -8.61
N ASP A 157 -10.62 19.29 -9.31
CA ASP A 157 -10.58 19.32 -10.77
C ASP A 157 -9.76 18.12 -11.32
N ARG A 158 -8.59 17.86 -10.75
CA ARG A 158 -7.73 16.75 -11.14
C ARG A 158 -8.38 15.38 -10.90
N MET A 159 -9.10 15.22 -9.77
CA MET A 159 -9.91 14.03 -9.49
C MET A 159 -11.07 13.84 -10.46
N SER A 160 -11.71 14.93 -10.90
CA SER A 160 -12.75 14.88 -11.95
C SER A 160 -12.20 14.37 -13.29
N GLU A 161 -10.99 14.81 -13.65
CA GLU A 161 -10.30 14.32 -14.84
C GLU A 161 -9.93 12.83 -14.70
N LEU A 162 -9.38 12.40 -13.55
CA LEU A 162 -9.09 10.99 -13.29
C LEU A 162 -10.35 10.12 -13.41
N ALA A 163 -11.45 10.55 -12.79
CA ALA A 163 -12.74 9.86 -12.88
C ALA A 163 -13.22 9.75 -14.34
N THR A 164 -13.04 10.81 -15.15
CA THR A 164 -13.39 10.83 -16.56
C THR A 164 -12.54 9.84 -17.37
N ARG A 165 -11.23 9.78 -17.12
CA ARG A 165 -10.33 8.82 -17.76
C ARG A 165 -10.70 7.37 -17.40
N LEU A 166 -10.95 7.08 -16.13
CA LEU A 166 -11.40 5.75 -15.67
C LEU A 166 -12.74 5.36 -16.28
N ALA A 167 -13.70 6.28 -16.38
CA ALA A 167 -15.00 6.02 -16.99
C ALA A 167 -14.93 5.74 -18.50
N ARG A 168 -13.89 6.21 -19.19
CA ARG A 168 -13.63 5.96 -20.62
C ARG A 168 -12.80 4.71 -20.86
N ALA A 169 -12.26 4.09 -19.84
CA ALA A 169 -11.49 2.87 -19.98
C ALA A 169 -12.35 1.75 -20.61
N THR A 170 -11.78 1.07 -21.57
CA THR A 170 -12.47 0.05 -22.38
C THR A 170 -12.31 -1.36 -21.85
N ASP A 171 -11.33 -1.55 -20.99
CA ASP A 171 -10.98 -2.84 -20.38
C ASP A 171 -10.14 -2.67 -19.11
N LEU A 172 -9.93 -3.76 -18.40
CA LEU A 172 -9.24 -3.78 -17.12
C LEU A 172 -7.77 -3.35 -17.21
N ASP A 173 -7.05 -3.66 -18.30
CA ASP A 173 -5.65 -3.24 -18.46
C ASP A 173 -5.54 -1.71 -18.53
N VAL A 174 -6.46 -1.07 -19.26
CA VAL A 174 -6.56 0.40 -19.34
C VAL A 174 -6.96 1.00 -17.98
N VAL A 175 -7.89 0.38 -17.23
CA VAL A 175 -8.26 0.84 -15.88
C VAL A 175 -7.05 0.82 -14.96
N VAL A 176 -6.32 -0.29 -14.94
CA VAL A 176 -5.16 -0.51 -14.06
C VAL A 176 -4.03 0.46 -14.41
N GLU A 177 -3.73 0.66 -15.70
CA GLU A 177 -2.71 1.61 -16.16
C GLU A 177 -3.10 3.05 -15.81
N THR A 178 -4.34 3.45 -16.17
CA THR A 178 -4.86 4.79 -15.87
C THR A 178 -4.83 5.09 -14.37
N SER A 179 -4.98 4.07 -13.52
CA SER A 179 -4.96 4.22 -12.07
C SER A 179 -3.63 4.75 -11.55
N VAL A 180 -2.51 4.15 -11.97
CA VAL A 180 -1.18 4.55 -11.46
C VAL A 180 -0.59 5.73 -12.22
N VAL A 181 -0.72 5.75 -13.54
CA VAL A 181 -0.25 6.88 -14.38
C VAL A 181 -1.05 8.14 -14.12
N GLY A 182 -2.37 8.02 -13.94
CA GLY A 182 -3.23 9.16 -13.63
C GLY A 182 -2.91 9.80 -12.27
N LEU A 183 -2.48 9.03 -11.28
CA LEU A 183 -2.02 9.57 -10.00
C LEU A 183 -0.75 10.41 -10.18
N ALA A 184 0.20 9.95 -10.99
CA ALA A 184 1.42 10.69 -11.27
C ALA A 184 1.16 11.95 -12.11
N GLU A 185 0.45 11.82 -13.24
CA GLU A 185 0.24 12.94 -14.17
C GLU A 185 -0.70 14.03 -13.67
N LEU A 186 -1.74 13.64 -12.91
CA LEU A 186 -2.78 14.58 -12.48
C LEU A 186 -2.60 15.06 -11.05
N LEU A 187 -2.05 14.22 -10.16
CA LEU A 187 -1.97 14.49 -8.72
C LEU A 187 -0.54 14.61 -8.21
N ASP A 188 0.45 14.54 -9.12
CA ASP A 188 1.88 14.71 -8.82
C ASP A 188 2.44 13.65 -7.82
N TYR A 189 1.82 12.46 -7.72
CA TYR A 189 2.35 11.35 -6.94
C TYR A 189 3.38 10.56 -7.77
N GLU A 190 4.66 10.84 -7.55
CA GLU A 190 5.76 10.30 -8.36
C GLU A 190 5.85 8.77 -8.33
N HIS A 191 5.57 8.16 -7.18
CA HIS A 191 5.66 6.72 -6.99
C HIS A 191 4.33 6.16 -6.50
N ALA A 192 3.73 5.30 -7.29
CA ALA A 192 2.46 4.68 -6.96
C ALA A 192 2.41 3.22 -7.44
N PHE A 193 1.73 2.36 -6.69
CA PHE A 193 1.37 1.03 -7.17
C PHE A 193 -0.04 0.63 -6.72
N LEU A 194 -0.64 -0.25 -7.50
CA LEU A 194 -1.91 -0.89 -7.20
C LEU A 194 -1.66 -2.38 -6.95
N ALA A 195 -2.04 -2.85 -5.77
CA ALA A 195 -2.03 -4.26 -5.42
C ALA A 195 -3.46 -4.79 -5.31
N LEU A 196 -3.77 -5.89 -5.99
CA LEU A 196 -5.07 -6.54 -5.93
C LEU A 196 -5.04 -7.70 -4.95
N ARG A 197 -6.18 -7.95 -4.31
CA ARG A 197 -6.37 -9.10 -3.44
C ARG A 197 -6.37 -10.38 -4.26
N ASP A 198 -5.67 -11.40 -3.80
CA ASP A 198 -5.65 -12.72 -4.42
C ASP A 198 -6.93 -13.51 -4.12
N GLU A 199 -7.06 -14.66 -4.76
CA GLU A 199 -8.24 -15.52 -4.64
C GLU A 199 -8.36 -16.18 -3.25
N SER A 200 -7.23 -16.42 -2.57
CA SER A 200 -7.22 -16.96 -1.20
C SER A 200 -7.73 -15.94 -0.17
N GLY A 201 -7.57 -14.66 -0.49
CA GLY A 201 -7.88 -13.57 0.41
C GLY A 201 -6.82 -13.31 1.48
N GLU A 202 -5.68 -13.97 1.40
CA GLU A 202 -4.58 -13.88 2.37
C GLU A 202 -3.43 -13.00 1.89
N ARG A 203 -3.35 -12.76 0.57
CA ARG A 203 -2.27 -12.00 -0.06
C ARG A 203 -2.80 -10.91 -0.99
N LEU A 204 -1.92 -9.96 -1.23
CA LEU A 204 -2.07 -8.97 -2.29
C LEU A 204 -0.97 -9.21 -3.32
N TYR A 205 -1.21 -8.90 -4.59
CA TYR A 205 -0.19 -8.93 -5.63
C TYR A 205 -0.20 -7.61 -6.41
N VAL A 206 0.99 -7.06 -6.66
CA VAL A 206 1.15 -5.82 -7.42
C VAL A 206 0.77 -6.08 -8.88
N ILE A 207 -0.23 -5.36 -9.39
CA ILE A 207 -0.68 -5.48 -10.78
C ILE A 207 -0.15 -4.36 -11.66
N ALA A 208 0.10 -3.19 -11.09
CA ALA A 208 0.69 -2.05 -11.77
C ALA A 208 1.47 -1.18 -10.80
N SER A 209 2.48 -0.51 -11.32
CA SER A 209 3.27 0.48 -10.60
C SER A 209 3.73 1.58 -11.56
N HIS A 210 4.04 2.76 -11.00
CA HIS A 210 4.58 3.90 -11.73
C HIS A 210 5.68 4.57 -10.89
N GLY A 211 6.73 5.06 -11.56
CA GLY A 211 7.80 5.86 -10.94
C GLY A 211 8.96 5.05 -10.36
N TYR A 212 8.99 3.73 -10.51
CA TYR A 212 10.05 2.87 -9.97
C TYR A 212 11.00 2.39 -11.07
N ASP A 213 12.27 2.14 -10.72
CA ASP A 213 13.28 1.59 -11.63
C ASP A 213 12.92 0.16 -12.10
N SER A 214 12.28 -0.62 -11.23
CA SER A 214 11.68 -1.90 -11.58
C SER A 214 10.20 -1.87 -11.21
N GLN A 215 9.32 -2.36 -12.08
CA GLN A 215 7.88 -2.24 -11.85
C GLN A 215 7.37 -3.07 -10.67
N GLY A 216 8.10 -4.10 -10.24
CA GLY A 216 7.67 -4.99 -9.16
C GLY A 216 6.33 -5.68 -9.41
N VAL A 217 5.88 -5.71 -10.66
CA VAL A 217 4.64 -6.37 -11.06
C VAL A 217 4.74 -7.86 -10.73
N GLY A 218 3.75 -8.38 -10.01
CA GLY A 218 3.76 -9.76 -9.50
C GLY A 218 4.38 -9.93 -8.11
N SER A 219 4.92 -8.87 -7.50
CA SER A 219 5.32 -8.91 -6.10
C SER A 219 4.12 -9.25 -5.23
N GLU A 220 4.30 -10.18 -4.30
CA GLU A 220 3.28 -10.58 -3.36
C GLU A 220 3.50 -9.93 -2.00
N LEU A 221 2.44 -9.45 -1.42
CA LEU A 221 2.42 -8.81 -0.11
C LEU A 221 1.51 -9.62 0.82
N SER A 222 2.02 -9.96 1.99
CA SER A 222 1.19 -10.59 3.02
C SER A 222 0.18 -9.57 3.58
N MET A 223 -1.06 -9.98 3.76
CA MET A 223 -2.03 -9.16 4.49
C MET A 223 -1.72 -9.09 5.99
N ASP A 224 -0.86 -9.98 6.50
CA ASP A 224 -0.51 -10.03 7.91
C ASP A 224 0.71 -9.17 8.28
N ASP A 225 1.42 -8.64 7.29
CA ASP A 225 2.64 -7.88 7.52
C ASP A 225 2.63 -6.52 6.81
N GLY A 226 3.38 -5.58 7.39
CA GLY A 226 3.59 -4.25 6.86
C GLY A 226 2.36 -3.33 6.82
N PRO A 227 2.56 -2.06 6.46
CA PRO A 227 1.50 -1.05 6.42
C PRO A 227 0.45 -1.33 5.35
N VAL A 228 0.84 -1.91 4.21
CA VAL A 228 -0.08 -2.24 3.10
C VAL A 228 -1.01 -3.38 3.49
N GLY A 229 -0.47 -4.46 4.09
CA GLY A 229 -1.27 -5.55 4.64
C GLY A 229 -2.21 -5.08 5.75
N LEU A 230 -1.74 -4.18 6.60
CA LEU A 230 -2.56 -3.59 7.66
C LEU A 230 -3.73 -2.77 7.08
N ALA A 231 -3.50 -1.94 6.04
CA ALA A 231 -4.55 -1.19 5.35
C ALA A 231 -5.62 -2.13 4.76
N ALA A 232 -5.18 -3.23 4.14
CA ALA A 232 -6.05 -4.26 3.59
C ALA A 232 -6.93 -4.91 4.67
N ARG A 233 -6.32 -5.40 5.75
CA ARG A 233 -7.03 -6.09 6.85
C ARG A 233 -8.02 -5.20 7.57
N ARG A 234 -7.64 -3.94 7.80
CA ARG A 234 -8.47 -2.97 8.52
C ARG A 234 -9.52 -2.32 7.64
N CYS A 235 -9.40 -2.44 6.32
CA CYS A 235 -10.20 -1.67 5.36
C CYS A 235 -10.20 -0.17 5.73
N SER A 236 -9.04 0.34 6.12
CA SER A 236 -8.84 1.72 6.59
C SER A 236 -7.52 2.26 6.06
N PRO A 237 -7.44 3.53 5.67
CA PRO A 237 -6.19 4.14 5.24
C PRO A 237 -5.10 4.07 6.31
N ILE A 238 -3.88 3.88 5.86
CA ILE A 238 -2.66 3.95 6.68
C ILE A 238 -1.75 5.00 6.06
N ARG A 239 -1.40 6.02 6.84
CA ARG A 239 -0.46 7.07 6.44
C ARG A 239 0.72 7.08 7.39
N LEU A 240 1.92 6.96 6.85
CA LEU A 240 3.18 6.97 7.57
C LEU A 240 4.11 8.05 7.02
N GLY A 241 4.71 8.82 7.91
CA GLY A 241 5.80 9.74 7.61
C GLY A 241 7.03 9.42 8.46
N ALA A 242 8.18 9.98 8.09
CA ALA A 242 9.44 9.81 8.79
C ALA A 242 9.81 8.35 9.11
N MET A 243 9.60 7.46 8.13
CA MET A 243 9.74 6.00 8.29
C MET A 243 11.16 5.59 8.68
N GLN A 244 12.19 6.30 8.23
CA GLN A 244 13.57 6.02 8.66
C GLN A 244 13.79 6.27 10.15
N GLN A 245 13.16 7.29 10.71
CA GLN A 245 13.24 7.58 12.14
C GLN A 245 12.49 6.54 12.97
N MET A 246 11.32 6.10 12.48
CA MET A 246 10.58 4.98 13.09
C MET A 246 11.39 3.69 13.10
N ALA A 247 12.05 3.36 11.99
CA ALA A 247 12.92 2.19 11.89
C ALA A 247 14.15 2.28 12.82
N ARG A 248 14.72 3.47 13.00
CA ARG A 248 15.81 3.71 13.98
C ARG A 248 15.32 3.54 15.40
N TYR A 249 14.16 4.11 15.75
CA TYR A 249 13.53 3.95 17.06
C TYR A 249 13.22 2.47 17.36
N GLY A 250 12.59 1.77 16.40
CA GLY A 250 12.30 0.34 16.51
C GLY A 250 13.56 -0.51 16.75
N ARG A 251 14.69 -0.21 16.09
CA ARG A 251 15.97 -0.91 16.34
C ARG A 251 16.51 -0.71 17.73
N VAL A 252 16.43 0.52 18.27
CA VAL A 252 16.87 0.81 19.64
C VAL A 252 16.01 0.07 20.67
N VAL A 253 14.70 0.02 20.45
CA VAL A 253 13.79 -0.70 21.34
C VAL A 253 13.93 -2.22 21.17
N ARG A 254 14.10 -2.71 19.94
CA ARG A 254 14.29 -4.14 19.63
C ARG A 254 15.57 -4.71 20.24
N SER A 255 16.64 -3.94 20.34
CA SER A 255 17.87 -4.37 21.04
C SER A 255 17.64 -4.73 22.51
N SER A 256 16.50 -4.30 23.08
CA SER A 256 16.06 -4.65 24.44
C SER A 256 15.18 -5.91 24.48
N TYR A 257 14.76 -6.46 23.34
CA TYR A 257 13.81 -7.58 23.21
C TYR A 257 14.18 -8.52 22.04
N GLU A 258 15.39 -9.09 22.06
CA GLU A 258 15.77 -10.06 21.01
C GLU A 258 14.91 -11.33 21.07
N HIS A 259 14.27 -11.68 19.96
CA HIS A 259 14.19 -12.95 19.24
C HIS A 259 12.98 -13.02 18.30
N ARG A 260 13.20 -13.04 16.99
CA ARG A 260 12.70 -14.08 16.08
C ARG A 260 12.98 -13.76 14.60
N SER A 261 13.43 -14.81 13.94
CA SER A 261 13.89 -14.91 12.56
C SER A 261 12.77 -14.89 11.53
N SER A 262 13.07 -14.29 10.38
CA SER A 262 12.31 -14.42 9.13
C SER A 262 12.79 -15.63 8.32
N SER A 263 11.87 -16.41 7.80
CA SER A 263 12.11 -17.45 6.79
C SER A 263 12.03 -16.82 5.39
N GLY A 264 13.04 -17.10 4.56
CA GLY A 264 13.08 -16.62 3.19
C GLY A 264 12.29 -17.56 2.26
N ASP A 265 11.38 -16.99 1.49
CA ASP A 265 10.90 -17.53 0.23
C ASP A 265 11.40 -16.62 -0.89
N GLU A 266 11.72 -17.17 -2.07
CA GLU A 266 12.07 -16.40 -3.26
C GLU A 266 10.83 -15.60 -3.70
N GLU A 267 10.79 -14.33 -3.30
CA GLU A 267 9.72 -13.39 -3.65
C GLU A 267 10.23 -12.39 -4.68
N ILE A 268 9.37 -11.97 -5.60
CA ILE A 268 9.64 -10.82 -6.46
C ILE A 268 9.73 -9.61 -5.52
N PRO A 269 10.87 -8.93 -5.44
CA PRO A 269 10.99 -7.80 -4.54
C PRO A 269 10.04 -6.68 -4.97
N LEU A 270 9.47 -5.99 -3.98
CA LEU A 270 8.81 -4.70 -4.22
C LEU A 270 9.79 -3.75 -4.94
N PRO A 271 9.26 -2.79 -5.70
CA PRO A 271 10.09 -1.79 -6.35
C PRO A 271 11.09 -1.16 -5.37
N GLY A 272 12.37 -1.12 -5.76
CA GLY A 272 13.43 -0.58 -4.91
C GLY A 272 13.35 0.93 -4.80
N LEU A 273 12.81 1.45 -3.69
CA LEU A 273 12.78 2.87 -3.34
C LEU A 273 13.22 3.03 -1.88
N ASP A 274 14.00 4.09 -1.58
CA ASP A 274 14.26 4.49 -0.18
C ASP A 274 13.03 5.22 0.38
N VAL A 275 11.97 4.44 0.68
CA VAL A 275 10.68 4.96 1.11
C VAL A 275 10.82 5.60 2.49
N ARG A 276 10.44 6.89 2.57
CA ARG A 276 10.45 7.67 3.81
C ARG A 276 9.06 8.07 4.28
N SER A 277 8.11 8.14 3.37
CA SER A 277 6.69 8.29 3.69
C SER A 277 5.82 7.50 2.74
N LEU A 278 4.64 7.07 3.20
CA LEU A 278 3.73 6.20 2.48
C LEU A 278 2.28 6.50 2.87
N VAL A 279 1.38 6.39 1.89
CA VAL A 279 -0.06 6.27 2.13
C VAL A 279 -0.55 5.00 1.43
N ALA A 280 -1.16 4.09 2.19
CA ALA A 280 -1.82 2.89 1.69
C ALA A 280 -3.33 3.01 1.93
N VAL A 281 -4.11 2.95 0.87
CA VAL A 281 -5.57 3.13 0.93
C VAL A 281 -6.28 1.90 0.40
N PRO A 282 -7.20 1.30 1.17
CA PRO A 282 -7.98 0.15 0.70
C PRO A 282 -8.92 0.58 -0.44
N ALA A 283 -8.85 -0.13 -1.55
CA ALA A 283 -9.71 0.03 -2.71
C ALA A 283 -10.96 -0.86 -2.51
N MET A 284 -12.06 -0.24 -2.09
CA MET A 284 -13.28 -0.93 -1.70
C MET A 284 -14.37 -0.80 -2.77
N ALA A 285 -15.04 -1.88 -3.13
CA ALA A 285 -16.23 -1.87 -3.96
C ALA A 285 -17.30 -2.81 -3.38
N SER A 286 -18.55 -2.37 -3.33
CA SER A 286 -19.68 -3.17 -2.83
C SER A 286 -19.48 -3.78 -1.42
N GLY A 287 -18.69 -3.11 -0.58
CA GLY A 287 -18.36 -3.56 0.78
C GLY A 287 -17.22 -4.59 0.85
N GLU A 288 -16.61 -4.93 -0.28
CA GLU A 288 -15.51 -5.89 -0.37
C GLU A 288 -14.20 -5.20 -0.72
N LEU A 289 -13.09 -5.76 -0.21
CA LEU A 289 -11.74 -5.31 -0.56
C LEU A 289 -11.36 -5.86 -1.95
N VAL A 290 -11.15 -4.97 -2.90
CA VAL A 290 -10.64 -5.28 -4.24
C VAL A 290 -9.12 -5.30 -4.24
N GLY A 291 -8.51 -4.37 -3.52
CA GLY A 291 -7.07 -4.23 -3.43
C GLY A 291 -6.64 -3.07 -2.54
N VAL A 292 -5.40 -2.64 -2.68
CA VAL A 292 -4.83 -1.49 -1.98
C VAL A 292 -4.11 -0.60 -2.98
N LEU A 293 -4.44 0.68 -2.96
CA LEU A 293 -3.71 1.72 -3.67
C LEU A 293 -2.64 2.28 -2.74
N VAL A 294 -1.41 2.36 -3.22
CA VAL A 294 -0.27 2.83 -2.43
C VAL A 294 0.44 3.95 -3.18
N VAL A 295 0.78 5.01 -2.45
CA VAL A 295 1.71 6.04 -2.91
C VAL A 295 2.87 6.14 -1.94
N GLU A 296 4.07 6.36 -2.47
CA GLU A 296 5.31 6.39 -1.73
C GLU A 296 6.13 7.63 -2.08
N SER A 297 6.96 8.07 -1.15
CA SER A 297 7.87 9.19 -1.37
C SER A 297 9.20 8.99 -0.66
N THR A 298 10.25 9.54 -1.27
CA THR A 298 11.59 9.66 -0.67
C THR A 298 11.70 10.84 0.30
N HIS A 299 10.66 11.68 0.44
CA HIS A 299 10.60 12.75 1.43
C HIS A 299 10.00 12.24 2.74
N GLU A 300 10.55 12.68 3.88
CA GLU A 300 10.19 12.18 5.22
C GLU A 300 8.73 12.45 5.62
N VAL A 301 8.13 13.52 5.14
CA VAL A 301 6.74 13.93 5.49
C VAL A 301 6.07 14.48 4.23
N ALA A 302 5.87 13.61 3.22
CA ALA A 302 5.32 14.02 1.94
C ALA A 302 3.79 14.17 1.94
N PHE A 303 3.09 13.44 2.79
CA PHE A 303 1.63 13.30 2.71
C PHE A 303 0.92 13.85 3.95
N ASP A 304 -0.23 14.49 3.73
CA ASP A 304 -1.10 15.01 4.79
C ASP A 304 -2.53 14.38 4.76
N GLU A 305 -3.46 14.95 5.52
CA GLU A 305 -4.84 14.50 5.60
C GLU A 305 -5.59 14.70 4.27
N THR A 306 -5.20 15.72 3.50
CA THR A 306 -5.79 16.02 2.18
C THR A 306 -5.40 14.93 1.18
N ASP A 307 -4.12 14.51 1.18
CA ASP A 307 -3.65 13.40 0.35
C ASP A 307 -4.40 12.11 0.67
N GLU A 308 -4.55 11.79 1.96
CA GLU A 308 -5.28 10.60 2.41
C GLU A 308 -6.74 10.60 1.92
N GLN A 309 -7.42 11.75 2.01
CA GLN A 309 -8.81 11.90 1.55
C GLN A 309 -8.92 11.76 0.03
N ILE A 310 -8.03 12.40 -0.72
CA ILE A 310 -7.99 12.35 -2.18
C ILE A 310 -7.71 10.93 -2.66
N LEU A 311 -6.73 10.27 -2.08
CA LEU A 311 -6.37 8.89 -2.41
C LEU A 311 -7.50 7.92 -2.03
N THR A 312 -8.27 8.19 -0.96
CA THR A 312 -9.45 7.41 -0.61
C THR A 312 -10.53 7.50 -1.69
N VAL A 313 -10.79 8.70 -2.22
CA VAL A 313 -11.71 8.88 -3.34
C VAL A 313 -11.18 8.18 -4.59
N ALA A 314 -9.89 8.36 -4.92
CA ALA A 314 -9.26 7.71 -6.07
C ALA A 314 -9.36 6.18 -5.97
N ALA A 315 -8.99 5.59 -4.83
CA ALA A 315 -9.06 4.14 -4.60
C ALA A 315 -10.47 3.58 -4.74
N THR A 316 -11.50 4.33 -4.28
CA THR A 316 -12.91 3.96 -4.43
C THR A 316 -13.34 3.97 -5.90
N LEU A 317 -12.96 5.00 -6.67
CA LEU A 317 -13.25 5.09 -8.10
C LEU A 317 -12.56 3.97 -8.89
N ILE A 318 -11.30 3.70 -8.57
CA ILE A 318 -10.51 2.62 -9.19
C ILE A 318 -11.16 1.26 -8.90
N ALA A 319 -11.52 0.99 -7.64
CA ALA A 319 -12.18 -0.25 -7.26
C ALA A 319 -13.51 -0.45 -7.99
N ALA A 320 -14.33 0.62 -8.08
CA ALA A 320 -15.59 0.59 -8.82
C ALA A 320 -15.39 0.34 -10.32
N ALA A 321 -14.35 0.94 -10.93
CA ALA A 321 -14.03 0.71 -12.33
C ALA A 321 -13.55 -0.73 -12.58
N ILE A 322 -12.73 -1.28 -11.69
CA ILE A 322 -12.28 -2.68 -11.76
C ILE A 322 -13.47 -3.64 -11.67
N GLU A 323 -14.35 -3.46 -10.68
CA GLU A 323 -15.52 -4.32 -10.52
C GLU A 323 -16.50 -4.20 -11.69
N ASN A 324 -16.68 -2.99 -12.24
CA ASN A 324 -17.53 -2.80 -13.41
C ASN A 324 -16.98 -3.55 -14.64
N GLU A 325 -15.66 -3.53 -14.88
CA GLU A 325 -15.07 -4.30 -15.99
C GLU A 325 -15.15 -5.81 -15.75
N ARG A 326 -14.97 -6.28 -14.52
CA ARG A 326 -15.18 -7.69 -14.15
C ARG A 326 -16.61 -8.16 -14.47
N LEU A 327 -17.62 -7.40 -14.05
CA LEU A 327 -19.03 -7.70 -14.31
C LEU A 327 -19.35 -7.68 -15.82
N ARG A 328 -18.78 -6.73 -16.58
CA ARG A 328 -18.97 -6.67 -18.04
C ARG A 328 -18.39 -7.88 -18.75
N GLU A 329 -17.29 -8.45 -18.29
CA GLU A 329 -16.72 -9.65 -18.84
C GLU A 329 -17.55 -10.90 -18.57
N GLU A 330 -18.13 -11.00 -17.36
CA GLU A 330 -19.01 -12.11 -17.02
C GLU A 330 -20.25 -12.17 -17.92
N VAL A 331 -20.75 -11.03 -18.36
CA VAL A 331 -21.96 -10.91 -19.20
C VAL A 331 -21.65 -11.00 -20.70
N ALA A 332 -20.39 -10.91 -21.13
CA ALA A 332 -20.03 -10.87 -22.54
C ALA A 332 -20.35 -12.19 -23.29
N VAL A 333 -21.23 -12.14 -24.29
CA VAL A 333 -21.58 -13.26 -25.18
C VAL A 333 -20.47 -13.47 -26.23
N PRO A 334 -20.06 -14.74 -26.52
CA PRO A 334 -18.98 -14.99 -27.48
C PRO A 334 -19.34 -14.60 -28.91
N ALA A 335 -18.44 -13.90 -29.60
CA ALA A 335 -18.49 -13.73 -31.03
C ALA A 335 -17.90 -14.97 -31.76
N PRO A 336 -18.27 -15.26 -33.03
CA PRO A 336 -17.88 -16.48 -33.74
C PRO A 336 -16.37 -16.58 -34.02
N GLU A 337 -15.87 -17.81 -34.07
CA GLU A 337 -14.48 -18.18 -34.27
C GLU A 337 -13.93 -17.69 -35.63
N THR A 338 -12.78 -17.03 -35.61
CA THR A 338 -11.96 -16.72 -36.78
C THR A 338 -10.74 -17.65 -36.82
N VAL A 339 -10.55 -18.34 -37.91
CA VAL A 339 -9.45 -19.30 -38.15
C VAL A 339 -8.11 -18.54 -38.24
N SER A 340 -7.09 -19.02 -37.54
CA SER A 340 -5.74 -18.46 -37.54
C SER A 340 -4.90 -18.81 -38.78
N PRO A 341 -3.94 -17.98 -39.18
CA PRO A 341 -2.93 -18.35 -40.16
C PRO A 341 -1.83 -19.22 -39.58
N GLU A 342 -1.17 -20.01 -40.42
CA GLU A 342 -0.17 -21.02 -40.09
C GLU A 342 1.08 -20.44 -39.40
N PRO A 343 1.71 -21.21 -38.46
CA PRO A 343 2.93 -20.77 -37.75
C PRO A 343 4.15 -20.81 -38.66
N GLY A 344 4.86 -19.69 -38.70
CA GLY A 344 6.16 -19.59 -39.35
C GLY A 344 7.27 -20.09 -38.42
N THR A 345 7.98 -21.14 -38.81
CA THR A 345 9.19 -21.65 -38.15
C THR A 345 10.34 -20.65 -38.23
N ARG A 346 10.81 -20.16 -37.07
CA ARG A 346 12.07 -19.40 -36.95
C ARG A 346 13.07 -20.20 -36.11
N GLY A 347 14.24 -20.43 -36.69
CA GLY A 347 15.33 -21.14 -36.02
C GLY A 347 16.10 -20.20 -35.08
N GLY A 348 16.13 -20.55 -33.82
CA GLY A 348 16.92 -19.94 -32.76
C GLY A 348 17.36 -21.00 -31.72
N THR A 349 18.19 -20.61 -30.76
CA THR A 349 18.49 -21.49 -29.61
C THR A 349 17.19 -21.76 -28.83
N PRO A 350 16.84 -23.00 -28.51
CA PRO A 350 15.60 -23.31 -27.82
C PRO A 350 15.58 -22.64 -26.43
N THR A 351 14.50 -21.96 -26.10
CA THR A 351 14.25 -21.38 -24.78
C THR A 351 13.77 -22.47 -23.83
N SER A 352 14.43 -22.62 -22.69
CA SER A 352 14.06 -23.60 -21.66
C SER A 352 12.99 -23.01 -20.73
N VAL A 353 11.81 -23.63 -20.67
CA VAL A 353 10.74 -23.27 -19.75
C VAL A 353 10.50 -24.40 -18.77
N ARG A 354 10.82 -24.21 -17.49
CA ARG A 354 10.57 -25.18 -16.43
C ARG A 354 9.38 -24.75 -15.58
N VAL A 355 8.44 -25.67 -15.39
CA VAL A 355 7.24 -25.43 -14.57
C VAL A 355 7.21 -26.43 -13.43
N PHE A 356 7.19 -25.95 -12.19
CA PHE A 356 7.07 -26.78 -10.99
C PHE A 356 5.60 -27.06 -10.69
N GLU A 357 5.24 -28.34 -10.56
CA GLU A 357 3.83 -28.75 -10.38
C GLU A 357 3.26 -28.34 -9.01
N ARG A 358 4.12 -28.21 -7.98
CA ARG A 358 3.68 -27.93 -6.60
C ARG A 358 2.98 -26.59 -6.43
N ASP A 359 3.51 -25.53 -7.02
CA ASP A 359 3.06 -24.16 -6.85
C ASP A 359 2.89 -23.40 -8.19
N ALA A 360 3.05 -24.14 -9.29
CA ALA A 360 3.05 -23.59 -10.65
C ALA A 360 4.08 -22.47 -10.89
N SER A 361 5.22 -22.52 -10.18
CA SER A 361 6.34 -21.62 -10.44
C SER A 361 6.94 -21.88 -11.82
N VAL A 362 7.15 -20.83 -12.59
CA VAL A 362 7.69 -20.87 -13.95
C VAL A 362 9.04 -20.17 -13.99
N PHE A 363 10.03 -20.86 -14.56
CA PHE A 363 11.37 -20.33 -14.82
C PHE A 363 11.65 -20.38 -16.32
N VAL A 364 12.19 -19.29 -16.86
CA VAL A 364 12.62 -19.18 -18.27
C VAL A 364 14.12 -19.01 -18.28
N ASP A 365 14.83 -19.90 -18.97
CA ASP A 365 16.30 -19.94 -19.02
C ASP A 365 16.98 -19.88 -17.63
N GLY A 366 16.32 -20.42 -16.62
CA GLY A 366 16.79 -20.49 -15.24
C GLY A 366 16.41 -19.28 -14.38
N GLU A 367 15.82 -18.23 -14.94
CA GLU A 367 15.31 -17.09 -14.19
C GLU A 367 13.85 -17.26 -13.82
N TYR A 368 13.51 -16.90 -12.58
CA TYR A 368 12.14 -16.93 -12.09
C TYR A 368 11.26 -15.91 -12.83
N LEU A 369 10.13 -16.37 -13.35
CA LEU A 369 9.17 -15.53 -14.05
C LEU A 369 7.93 -15.22 -13.21
N ILE A 370 7.16 -16.25 -12.83
CA ILE A 370 5.86 -16.12 -12.18
C ILE A 370 5.44 -17.44 -11.50
N LYS A 371 4.45 -17.42 -10.60
CA LYS A 371 3.88 -18.62 -9.95
C LYS A 371 2.35 -18.57 -9.85
N GLY A 372 1.75 -19.60 -9.29
CA GLY A 372 0.32 -19.68 -8.99
C GLY A 372 -0.57 -19.73 -10.23
N VAL A 373 -1.73 -19.07 -10.18
CA VAL A 373 -2.72 -19.09 -11.29
C VAL A 373 -2.12 -18.58 -12.61
N ALA A 374 -1.33 -17.50 -12.57
CA ALA A 374 -0.69 -16.97 -13.78
C ALA A 374 0.34 -17.94 -14.37
N GLY A 375 1.05 -18.68 -13.52
CA GLY A 375 1.93 -19.77 -13.94
C GLY A 375 1.16 -20.94 -14.58
N ARG A 376 0.00 -21.33 -14.02
CA ARG A 376 -0.88 -22.36 -14.61
C ARG A 376 -1.42 -21.92 -15.98
N ILE A 377 -1.82 -20.64 -16.11
CA ILE A 377 -2.26 -20.08 -17.39
C ILE A 377 -1.13 -20.20 -18.42
N LEU A 378 0.07 -19.72 -18.10
CA LEU A 378 1.20 -19.78 -19.02
C LEU A 378 1.51 -21.23 -19.44
N ARG A 379 1.53 -22.17 -18.49
CA ARG A 379 1.69 -23.60 -18.77
C ARG A 379 0.66 -24.10 -19.77
N ALA A 380 -0.64 -23.82 -19.55
CA ALA A 380 -1.71 -24.29 -20.42
C ALA A 380 -1.58 -23.70 -21.85
N LEU A 381 -1.23 -22.43 -21.98
CA LEU A 381 -1.00 -21.78 -23.26
C LEU A 381 0.16 -22.41 -24.02
N LEU A 382 1.30 -22.61 -23.36
CA LEU A 382 2.50 -23.21 -23.95
C LEU A 382 2.28 -24.68 -24.34
N GLN A 383 1.59 -25.46 -23.51
CA GLN A 383 1.21 -26.85 -23.82
C GLN A 383 0.29 -26.93 -25.04
N ALA A 384 -0.72 -26.04 -25.14
CA ALA A 384 -1.60 -25.99 -26.29
C ALA A 384 -0.84 -25.58 -27.58
N HIS A 385 0.11 -24.67 -27.46
CA HIS A 385 0.99 -24.28 -28.55
C HIS A 385 1.89 -25.44 -29.01
N GLU A 386 2.57 -26.12 -28.08
CA GLU A 386 3.45 -27.26 -28.38
C GLU A 386 2.67 -28.43 -29.03
N ALA A 387 1.47 -28.73 -28.53
CA ALA A 387 0.65 -29.85 -29.00
C ALA A 387 0.02 -29.62 -30.38
N SER A 388 -0.36 -28.38 -30.73
CA SER A 388 -1.18 -28.11 -31.91
C SER A 388 -0.81 -26.83 -32.70
N GLY A 389 0.24 -26.11 -32.30
CA GLY A 389 0.59 -24.81 -32.87
C GLY A 389 -0.42 -23.71 -32.57
N ARG A 390 -1.27 -23.90 -31.60
CA ARG A 390 -2.33 -22.97 -31.26
C ARG A 390 -1.77 -21.68 -30.68
N VAL A 391 -2.26 -20.53 -31.18
CA VAL A 391 -1.84 -19.20 -30.74
C VAL A 391 -3.00 -18.31 -30.28
N ASP A 392 -4.23 -18.56 -30.75
CA ASP A 392 -5.41 -17.75 -30.37
C ASP A 392 -6.20 -18.41 -29.25
N PHE A 393 -6.53 -17.63 -28.22
CA PHE A 393 -7.19 -18.08 -27.01
C PHE A 393 -8.31 -17.13 -26.58
N THR A 394 -9.23 -17.64 -25.73
CA THR A 394 -10.30 -16.84 -25.14
C THR A 394 -10.31 -16.95 -23.62
N ASN A 395 -10.74 -15.88 -22.92
CA ASN A 395 -10.91 -15.91 -21.46
C ASN A 395 -11.93 -16.99 -21.03
N ARG A 396 -12.95 -17.23 -21.88
CA ARG A 396 -13.99 -18.21 -21.57
C ARG A 396 -13.47 -19.64 -21.51
N GLU A 397 -12.64 -20.02 -22.49
CA GLU A 397 -12.11 -21.40 -22.50
C GLU A 397 -11.13 -21.62 -21.35
N LEU A 398 -10.31 -20.60 -20.99
CA LEU A 398 -9.45 -20.70 -19.83
C LEU A 398 -10.25 -20.79 -18.52
N ARG A 399 -11.38 -20.09 -18.41
CA ARG A 399 -12.25 -20.21 -17.23
C ARG A 399 -12.87 -21.61 -17.09
N LEU A 400 -13.08 -22.31 -18.20
CA LEU A 400 -13.65 -23.67 -18.24
C LEU A 400 -12.58 -24.76 -18.16
N ASP A 401 -11.31 -24.41 -18.18
CA ASP A 401 -10.21 -25.38 -18.14
C ASP A 401 -9.97 -25.84 -16.68
N PRO A 402 -10.27 -27.13 -16.38
CA PRO A 402 -10.10 -27.65 -15.02
C PRO A 402 -8.64 -27.66 -14.56
N SER A 403 -7.66 -27.67 -15.49
CA SER A 403 -6.23 -27.70 -15.17
C SER A 403 -5.73 -26.39 -14.54
N LEU A 404 -6.49 -25.31 -14.68
CA LEU A 404 -6.16 -24.02 -14.09
C LEU A 404 -6.58 -23.91 -12.63
N GLU A 405 -7.42 -24.83 -12.14
CA GLU A 405 -7.90 -24.87 -10.74
C GLU A 405 -8.39 -23.47 -10.28
N LEU A 406 -9.15 -22.82 -11.16
CA LEU A 406 -9.70 -21.50 -10.85
C LEU A 406 -10.81 -21.65 -9.81
N PRO A 407 -10.85 -20.80 -8.76
CA PRO A 407 -11.95 -20.82 -7.80
C PRO A 407 -13.30 -20.58 -8.49
N GLU A 408 -14.34 -21.28 -8.07
CA GLU A 408 -15.69 -21.20 -8.68
C GLU A 408 -16.30 -19.79 -8.61
N TYR A 409 -15.88 -18.98 -7.64
CA TYR A 409 -16.45 -17.67 -7.38
C TYR A 409 -15.36 -16.57 -7.40
N ARG A 410 -15.52 -15.57 -8.27
CA ARG A 410 -14.64 -14.40 -8.39
C ARG A 410 -13.20 -14.66 -8.88
N ALA A 411 -12.97 -15.75 -9.62
CA ALA A 411 -11.66 -15.94 -10.24
C ALA A 411 -11.36 -14.79 -11.23
N ASN A 412 -10.38 -13.98 -10.88
CA ASN A 412 -9.98 -12.80 -11.65
C ASN A 412 -8.99 -13.20 -12.75
N LEU A 413 -9.47 -14.02 -13.71
CA LEU A 413 -8.66 -14.51 -14.82
C LEU A 413 -7.99 -13.36 -15.57
N GLU A 414 -8.74 -12.26 -15.81
CA GLU A 414 -8.23 -11.13 -16.59
C GLU A 414 -7.08 -10.42 -15.87
N SER A 415 -7.19 -10.17 -14.57
CA SER A 415 -6.07 -9.59 -13.83
C SER A 415 -4.85 -10.51 -13.79
N ARG A 416 -5.04 -11.84 -13.78
CA ARG A 416 -3.93 -12.80 -13.88
C ARG A 416 -3.31 -12.81 -15.29
N LEU A 417 -4.11 -12.63 -16.34
CA LEU A 417 -3.60 -12.44 -17.70
C LEU A 417 -2.85 -11.12 -17.87
N ILE A 418 -3.35 -10.03 -17.28
CA ILE A 418 -2.66 -8.73 -17.27
C ILE A 418 -1.33 -8.85 -16.52
N LEU A 419 -1.36 -9.46 -15.34
CA LEU A 419 -0.16 -9.73 -14.57
C LEU A 419 0.86 -10.54 -15.39
N LEU A 420 0.42 -11.64 -16.00
CA LEU A 420 1.27 -12.49 -16.84
C LEU A 420 1.85 -11.69 -18.02
N LYS A 421 1.01 -10.95 -18.76
CA LYS A 421 1.43 -10.13 -19.89
C LYS A 421 2.52 -9.14 -19.48
N ARG A 422 2.28 -8.34 -18.43
CA ARG A 422 3.23 -7.34 -17.91
C ARG A 422 4.54 -7.99 -17.48
N ARG A 423 4.46 -9.17 -16.86
CA ARG A 423 5.64 -9.90 -16.43
C ARG A 423 6.46 -10.44 -17.60
N LEU A 424 5.80 -10.92 -18.68
CA LEU A 424 6.43 -11.32 -19.92
C LEU A 424 7.13 -10.15 -20.62
N ASP A 425 6.47 -8.99 -20.65
CA ASP A 425 7.00 -7.77 -21.25
C ASP A 425 8.22 -7.23 -20.47
N GLU A 426 8.16 -7.25 -19.12
CA GLU A 426 9.25 -6.80 -18.24
C GLU A 426 10.52 -7.67 -18.36
N ARG A 427 10.34 -8.99 -18.52
CA ARG A 427 11.45 -9.96 -18.58
C ARG A 427 11.98 -10.20 -19.99
N GLU A 428 11.41 -9.56 -21.01
CA GLU A 428 11.82 -9.66 -22.42
C GLU A 428 11.96 -11.10 -22.92
N VAL A 429 11.12 -12.02 -22.43
CA VAL A 429 11.11 -13.42 -22.86
C VAL A 429 10.61 -13.55 -24.32
N PRO A 430 10.96 -14.64 -25.05
CA PRO A 430 10.64 -14.78 -26.46
C PRO A 430 9.17 -15.20 -26.74
N PHE A 431 8.27 -14.95 -25.81
CA PHE A 431 6.83 -15.13 -26.01
C PHE A 431 6.07 -13.99 -25.35
N ARG A 432 4.98 -13.57 -25.98
CA ARG A 432 4.18 -12.41 -25.57
C ARG A 432 2.70 -12.70 -25.68
N ILE A 433 1.91 -11.99 -24.90
CA ILE A 433 0.46 -12.05 -24.95
C ILE A 433 -0.07 -10.72 -25.49
N HIS A 434 -0.79 -10.79 -26.61
CA HIS A 434 -1.42 -9.63 -27.25
C HIS A 434 -2.93 -9.76 -27.21
N LYS A 435 -3.62 -8.71 -26.77
CA LYS A 435 -5.08 -8.64 -26.81
C LYS A 435 -5.53 -8.49 -28.28
N THR A 436 -6.40 -9.38 -28.74
CA THR A 436 -6.96 -9.35 -30.11
C THR A 436 -8.43 -8.91 -30.14
N GLY A 437 -9.04 -8.75 -28.95
CA GLY A 437 -10.42 -8.32 -28.79
C GLY A 437 -10.88 -8.50 -27.35
N ARG A 438 -12.13 -8.17 -27.07
CA ARG A 438 -12.68 -8.35 -25.71
C ARG A 438 -12.75 -9.84 -25.36
N GLY A 439 -12.07 -10.21 -24.26
CA GLY A 439 -11.96 -11.60 -23.82
C GLY A 439 -11.20 -12.52 -24.79
N ARG A 440 -10.39 -11.96 -25.71
CA ARG A 440 -9.59 -12.68 -26.70
C ARG A 440 -8.17 -12.19 -26.71
N PHE A 441 -7.24 -13.13 -26.84
CA PHE A 441 -5.82 -12.80 -26.90
C PHE A 441 -5.06 -13.82 -27.73
N ARG A 442 -3.85 -13.45 -28.14
CA ARG A 442 -2.92 -14.26 -28.91
C ARG A 442 -1.64 -14.43 -28.10
N LEU A 443 -1.10 -15.63 -28.10
CA LEU A 443 0.24 -15.95 -27.66
C LEU A 443 1.16 -15.92 -28.90
N ASP A 444 2.04 -14.94 -28.98
CA ASP A 444 3.11 -14.90 -29.97
C ASP A 444 4.34 -15.59 -29.40
N VAL A 445 4.95 -16.48 -30.17
CA VAL A 445 6.11 -17.28 -29.79
C VAL A 445 7.21 -17.07 -30.83
N ASP A 446 8.30 -16.40 -30.42
CA ASP A 446 9.41 -16.02 -31.33
C ASP A 446 10.61 -16.97 -31.25
N ALA A 447 10.55 -18.04 -30.44
CA ALA A 447 11.61 -19.04 -30.31
C ALA A 447 11.05 -20.45 -30.25
N ASP A 448 11.91 -21.43 -30.47
CA ASP A 448 11.60 -22.83 -30.18
C ASP A 448 11.55 -23.02 -28.65
N ILE A 449 10.47 -23.55 -28.11
CA ILE A 449 10.26 -23.71 -26.66
C ILE A 449 10.45 -25.15 -26.27
N ARG A 450 11.27 -25.37 -25.24
CA ARG A 450 11.38 -26.66 -24.57
C ARG A 450 10.69 -26.58 -23.20
N LEU A 451 9.47 -27.09 -23.11
CA LEU A 451 8.70 -27.12 -21.88
C LEU A 451 9.07 -28.38 -21.06
N GLU A 452 9.47 -28.15 -19.81
CA GLU A 452 9.80 -29.21 -18.85
C GLU A 452 8.93 -29.07 -17.60
N LEU A 453 8.16 -30.13 -17.28
CA LEU A 453 7.38 -30.23 -16.06
C LEU A 453 8.25 -30.86 -14.97
N VAL A 454 8.45 -30.16 -13.86
CA VAL A 454 9.25 -30.62 -12.73
C VAL A 454 8.30 -31.06 -11.62
N SER A 455 8.15 -32.39 -11.48
CA SER A 455 7.44 -32.96 -10.33
C SER A 455 8.35 -32.90 -9.11
N GLY A 456 7.91 -32.30 -8.02
CA GLY A 456 8.70 -32.19 -6.80
C GLY A 456 8.91 -33.58 -6.18
N SER A 457 10.12 -34.13 -6.31
CA SER A 457 10.59 -35.16 -5.39
C SER A 457 11.16 -34.47 -4.15
N ASP A 458 10.69 -34.89 -2.97
CA ASP A 458 11.19 -34.48 -1.65
C ASP A 458 12.71 -34.36 -1.62
N GLY A 459 13.19 -33.18 -1.19
CA GLY A 459 14.56 -32.91 -0.83
C GLY A 459 14.59 -32.11 0.47
#